data_672191c6038e905711e98be64a43a621
#
_entry.id   672191c6038e905711e98be64a43a621
#
_cell.length_a   1.000
_cell.length_b   1.000
_cell.length_c   1.000
_cell.angle_alpha   90.00
_cell.angle_beta   90.00
_cell.angle_gamma   90.00
#
_symmetry.space_group_name_H-M   'P 1'
#
loop_
_entity.id
_entity.type
_entity.pdbx_description
1 polymer ?
#
loop_
_entity_poly.entity_id
_entity_poly.type
_entity_poly.pdbx_seq_one_letter_code
_entity_poly.pdbx_strand_id
1 'polypeptide(L)'
;MKAKIYINYKEGILDPEGLTVSKALQSIGIKGINNLSIGKCIEVELNCKTKEEAIEIIEKSCSKLLANPNTEVYNYKIIKE
;
A
#
# COMPACT_ATOMS: atom_id res chain seq x y z
N MET A 1 2.93 -18.50 -7.71
CA MET A 1 2.04 -17.78 -6.79
C MET A 1 2.40 -16.30 -6.79
N LYS A 2 1.44 -15.44 -6.63
CA LYS A 2 1.64 -14.00 -6.73
C LYS A 2 1.02 -13.31 -5.52
N ALA A 3 1.57 -12.19 -5.09
CA ALA A 3 0.98 -11.37 -4.03
C ALA A 3 0.90 -9.92 -4.45
N LYS A 4 -0.14 -9.24 -4.00
CA LYS A 4 -0.26 -7.79 -4.11
C LYS A 4 -0.26 -7.23 -2.70
N ILE A 5 0.66 -6.31 -2.45
CA ILE A 5 0.83 -5.68 -1.15
C ILE A 5 0.42 -4.22 -1.26
N TYR A 6 -0.49 -3.79 -0.40
CA TYR A 6 -0.97 -2.41 -0.36
C TYR A 6 -0.41 -1.74 0.86
N ILE A 7 0.31 -0.63 0.67
CA ILE A 7 0.97 0.11 1.74
C ILE A 7 0.41 1.51 1.75
N ASN A 8 -0.09 1.95 2.90
CA ASN A 8 -0.68 3.27 3.07
C ASN A 8 -0.13 3.93 4.33
N TYR A 9 -0.21 5.25 4.39
CA TYR A 9 0.11 5.95 5.63
C TYR A 9 -0.91 5.62 6.71
N LYS A 10 -0.46 5.61 7.95
CA LYS A 10 -1.34 5.50 9.11
C LYS A 10 -2.24 6.73 9.17
N GLU A 11 -3.42 6.56 9.74
CA GLU A 11 -4.32 7.67 10.02
C GLU A 11 -3.60 8.72 10.88
N GLY A 12 -3.75 9.98 10.52
CA GLY A 12 -3.11 11.09 11.23
C GLY A 12 -1.71 11.44 10.77
N ILE A 13 -1.10 10.62 9.90
CA ILE A 13 0.20 10.92 9.32
C ILE A 13 0.02 11.79 8.08
N LEU A 14 0.83 12.82 7.96
CA LEU A 14 0.79 13.72 6.81
C LEU A 14 1.20 12.99 5.53
N ASP A 15 0.37 13.16 4.49
CA ASP A 15 0.65 12.65 3.15
C ASP A 15 0.88 13.86 2.24
N PRO A 16 2.14 14.31 2.08
CA PRO A 16 2.39 15.52 1.30
C PRO A 16 2.08 15.37 -0.18
N GLU A 17 2.26 14.17 -0.74
CA GLU A 17 1.94 13.90 -2.13
C GLU A 17 0.43 13.93 -2.36
N GLY A 18 -0.33 13.28 -1.49
CA GLY A 18 -1.79 13.31 -1.55
C GLY A 18 -2.36 14.71 -1.41
N LEU A 19 -1.79 15.51 -0.52
CA LEU A 19 -2.20 16.89 -0.34
C LEU A 19 -1.96 17.71 -1.61
N THR A 20 -0.80 17.55 -2.24
CA THR A 20 -0.46 18.25 -3.47
C THR A 20 -1.41 17.88 -4.60
N VAL A 21 -1.71 16.60 -4.76
CA VAL A 21 -2.63 16.12 -5.80
C VAL A 21 -4.03 16.65 -5.53
N SER A 22 -4.48 16.63 -4.28
CA SER A 22 -5.81 17.15 -3.90
C SER A 22 -5.95 18.62 -4.27
N LYS A 23 -4.95 19.43 -3.97
CA LYS A 23 -4.95 20.85 -4.32
C LYS A 23 -4.96 21.08 -5.82
N ALA A 24 -4.21 20.27 -6.56
CA ALA A 24 -4.19 20.36 -8.02
C ALA A 24 -5.55 20.03 -8.61
N LEU A 25 -6.25 19.03 -8.10
CA LEU A 25 -7.58 18.68 -8.54
C LEU A 25 -8.58 19.82 -8.29
N GLN A 26 -8.49 20.45 -7.13
CA GLN A 26 -9.34 21.61 -6.82
C GLN A 26 -9.10 22.75 -7.79
N SER A 27 -7.83 23.00 -8.15
CA SER A 27 -7.48 24.11 -9.04
C SER A 27 -7.99 23.91 -10.46
N ILE A 28 -8.25 22.68 -10.89
CA ILE A 28 -8.84 22.39 -12.20
C ILE A 28 -10.36 22.19 -12.14
N GLY A 29 -10.96 22.49 -11.02
CA GLY A 29 -12.42 22.49 -10.89
C GLY A 29 -13.06 21.19 -10.44
N ILE A 30 -12.28 20.20 -10.03
CA ILE A 30 -12.83 18.95 -9.50
C ILE A 30 -13.28 19.17 -8.07
N LYS A 31 -14.57 18.95 -7.83
CA LYS A 31 -15.18 19.16 -6.51
C LYS A 31 -15.70 17.86 -5.94
N GLY A 32 -15.95 17.83 -4.64
CA GLY A 32 -16.55 16.67 -3.99
C GLY A 32 -15.56 15.70 -3.38
N ILE A 33 -14.26 16.01 -3.45
CA ILE A 33 -13.24 15.19 -2.83
C ILE A 33 -12.98 15.70 -1.42
N ASN A 34 -13.35 14.91 -0.42
CA ASN A 34 -13.14 15.28 0.97
C ASN A 34 -11.76 14.87 1.48
N ASN A 35 -11.26 13.78 0.96
CA ASN A 35 -10.01 13.22 1.44
C ASN A 35 -9.35 12.44 0.31
N LEU A 36 -8.04 12.59 0.18
CA LEU A 36 -7.28 11.89 -0.85
C LEU A 36 -5.95 11.47 -0.25
N SER A 37 -5.63 10.19 -0.36
CA SER A 37 -4.34 9.68 0.07
C SER A 37 -3.71 8.85 -1.03
N ILE A 38 -2.39 8.83 -1.06
CA ILE A 38 -1.62 8.08 -2.05
C ILE A 38 -0.87 6.98 -1.33
N GLY A 39 -1.02 5.76 -1.81
CA GLY A 39 -0.32 4.61 -1.28
C GLY A 39 0.45 3.88 -2.36
N LYS A 40 1.08 2.79 -1.98
CA LYS A 40 1.84 1.94 -2.89
C LYS A 40 1.14 0.60 -3.07
N CYS A 41 1.27 0.04 -4.27
CA CYS A 41 0.91 -1.34 -4.52
C CYS A 41 2.16 -2.05 -5.06
N ILE A 42 2.59 -3.08 -4.36
CA ILE A 42 3.76 -3.86 -4.75
C ILE A 42 3.28 -5.23 -5.20
N GLU A 43 3.64 -5.62 -6.42
CA GLU A 43 3.34 -6.95 -6.92
C GLU A 43 4.59 -7.83 -6.78
N VAL A 44 4.41 -9.02 -6.23
CA VAL A 44 5.50 -9.95 -5.99
C VAL A 44 5.15 -11.30 -6.58
N GLU A 45 6.04 -11.84 -7.39
CA GLU A 45 5.94 -13.23 -7.82
C GLU A 45 6.71 -14.09 -6.83
N LEU A 46 6.07 -15.14 -6.34
CA LEU A 46 6.60 -15.96 -5.28
C LEU A 46 6.94 -17.35 -5.79
N ASN A 47 8.12 -17.81 -5.46
CA ASN A 47 8.56 -19.17 -5.76
C ASN A 47 8.28 -20.06 -4.55
N CYS A 48 7.01 -20.34 -4.32
CA CYS A 48 6.56 -21.21 -3.24
C CYS A 48 5.35 -22.00 -3.69
N LYS A 49 5.02 -23.05 -2.95
CA LYS A 49 3.97 -23.99 -3.33
C LYS A 49 2.68 -23.82 -2.53
N THR A 50 2.77 -23.29 -1.33
CA THR A 50 1.63 -23.20 -0.44
C THR A 50 1.33 -21.75 -0.08
N LYS A 51 0.07 -21.50 0.25
CA LYS A 51 -0.38 -20.19 0.71
C LYS A 51 0.32 -19.81 2.02
N GLU A 52 0.55 -20.77 2.90
CA GLU A 52 1.20 -20.55 4.19
C GLU A 52 2.63 -20.05 4.00
N GLU A 53 3.37 -20.64 3.06
CA GLU A 53 4.72 -20.16 2.73
C GLU A 53 4.66 -18.74 2.17
N ALA A 54 3.70 -18.47 1.31
CA ALA A 54 3.53 -17.14 0.72
C ALA A 54 3.27 -16.10 1.80
N ILE A 55 2.37 -16.38 2.72
CA ILE A 55 2.05 -15.48 3.84
C ILE A 55 3.29 -15.19 4.68
N GLU A 56 4.06 -16.22 4.99
CA GLU A 56 5.27 -16.06 5.80
C GLU A 56 6.29 -15.13 5.10
N ILE A 57 6.51 -15.35 3.81
CA ILE A 57 7.43 -14.51 3.03
C ILE A 57 6.96 -13.06 3.01
N ILE A 58 5.68 -12.83 2.75
CA ILE A 58 5.12 -11.49 2.65
C ILE A 58 5.15 -10.78 4.01
N GLU A 59 4.78 -11.46 5.09
CA GLU A 59 4.81 -10.86 6.42
C GLU A 59 6.22 -10.45 6.82
N LYS A 60 7.20 -11.31 6.58
CA LYS A 60 8.60 -10.96 6.85
C LYS A 60 9.08 -9.79 6.00
N SER A 61 8.73 -9.79 4.73
CA SER A 61 9.14 -8.72 3.81
C SER A 61 8.56 -7.37 4.22
N CYS A 62 7.29 -7.34 4.56
CA CYS A 62 6.62 -6.11 4.97
C CYS A 62 7.16 -5.59 6.30
N SER A 63 7.31 -6.46 7.30
CA SER A 63 7.74 -6.05 8.63
C SER A 63 9.20 -5.61 8.67
N LYS A 64 10.05 -6.19 7.82
CA LYS A 64 11.48 -5.90 7.83
C LYS A 64 11.90 -4.77 6.90
N LEU A 65 11.17 -4.56 5.82
CA LEU A 65 11.64 -3.63 4.79
C LEU A 65 10.54 -2.83 4.08
N LEU A 66 9.48 -3.51 3.63
CA LEU A 66 8.57 -2.89 2.66
C LEU A 66 7.67 -1.82 3.25
N ALA A 67 7.30 -1.94 4.50
CA ALA A 67 6.47 -0.96 5.19
C ALA A 67 7.21 -0.37 6.38
N ASN A 68 7.06 0.94 6.59
CA ASN A 68 7.63 1.61 7.75
C ASN A 68 6.63 1.50 8.91
N PRO A 69 6.94 0.75 9.97
CA PRO A 69 5.99 0.51 11.06
C PRO A 69 5.60 1.76 11.82
N ASN A 70 6.39 2.82 11.74
CA ASN A 70 6.10 4.08 12.44
C ASN A 70 5.04 4.91 11.72
N THR A 71 5.01 4.86 10.39
CA THR A 71 4.19 5.77 9.58
C THR A 71 3.23 5.06 8.62
N GLU A 72 3.40 3.77 8.41
CA GLU A 72 2.66 3.03 7.39
C GLU A 72 1.95 1.80 7.95
N VAL A 73 0.88 1.43 7.29
CA VAL A 73 0.20 0.15 7.48
C VAL A 73 0.20 -0.60 6.18
N TYR A 74 0.05 -1.90 6.24
CA TYR A 74 -0.01 -2.71 5.03
C TYR A 74 -1.09 -3.79 5.14
N ASN A 75 -1.58 -4.19 3.97
CA ASN A 75 -2.32 -5.43 3.83
C ASN A 75 -1.94 -6.06 2.48
N TYR A 76 -2.40 -7.26 2.24
CA TYR A 76 -2.01 -7.96 1.01
C TYR A 76 -3.04 -9.01 0.61
N LYS A 77 -2.95 -9.42 -0.65
CA LYS A 77 -3.72 -10.53 -1.21
C LYS A 77 -2.76 -11.54 -1.81
N ILE A 78 -2.99 -12.81 -1.52
CA ILE A 78 -2.27 -13.90 -2.16
C ILE A 78 -3.12 -14.40 -3.32
N ILE A 79 -2.54 -14.40 -4.50
CA ILE A 79 -3.22 -14.83 -5.72
C ILE A 79 -2.62 -16.16 -6.16
N LYS A 80 -3.47 -17.15 -6.21
CA LYS A 80 -3.08 -18.48 -6.64
C LYS A 80 -3.34 -18.56 -8.15
N GLU A 81 -2.28 -18.81 -8.88
CA GLU A 81 -2.39 -18.93 -10.35
C GLU A 81 -2.56 -20.39 -10.75
#